data_560a9fac9bd12c59871c883508cdc6a3
#
_entry.id   560a9fac9bd12c59871c883508cdc6a3
#
_cell.length_a   1.000
_cell.length_b   1.000
_cell.length_c   1.000
_cell.angle_alpha   90.00
_cell.angle_beta   90.00
_cell.angle_gamma   90.00
#
_symmetry.space_group_name_H-M   'P 1'
#
loop_
_entity.id
_entity.type
_entity.pdbx_description
1 polymer ?
#
loop_
_entity_poly.entity_id
_entity_poly.type
_entity_poly.pdbx_seq_one_letter_code
_entity_poly.pdbx_strand_id
1 'polypeptide(L)'
;MSDALRIALVGNPNCGKTSLFNHLTGTRQKVANYAGVTVERKVGQFNLPSGQSVRVLDLPGTYSLDATSPDEAITRDVVQGKIAEEAAQDAFLCVVDATNLKLHLGLVLEMIALGRPILVVLNMMDEARRRGMQINAQKLAQRLGVPVVETVAVRQSGIANLMN
;
A
#
# COMPACT_ATOMS: atom_id res chain seq x y z
N MET A 1 9.47 24.06 -6.95
CA MET A 1 8.76 22.84 -7.38
C MET A 1 8.78 21.84 -6.24
N SER A 2 7.60 21.44 -5.81
CA SER A 2 7.50 20.36 -4.85
C SER A 2 7.73 19.03 -5.57
N ASP A 3 8.60 18.22 -5.02
CA ASP A 3 8.80 16.87 -5.53
C ASP A 3 7.52 16.03 -5.35
N ALA A 4 7.33 15.03 -6.19
CA ALA A 4 6.21 14.12 -6.05
C ALA A 4 6.32 13.37 -4.71
N LEU A 5 5.18 13.17 -4.04
CA LEU A 5 5.12 12.26 -2.90
C LEU A 5 5.42 10.84 -3.40
N ARG A 6 6.19 10.10 -2.63
CA ARG A 6 6.56 8.73 -2.97
C ARG A 6 5.86 7.78 -2.03
N ILE A 7 4.95 6.98 -2.55
CA ILE A 7 4.25 5.97 -1.78
C ILE A 7 4.46 4.59 -2.39
N ALA A 8 4.43 3.57 -1.56
CA ALA A 8 4.50 2.18 -2.00
C ALA A 8 3.29 1.41 -1.48
N LEU A 9 2.73 0.56 -2.32
CA LEU A 9 1.62 -0.32 -1.96
C LEU A 9 2.18 -1.65 -1.46
N VAL A 10 1.77 -2.03 -0.26
CA VAL A 10 2.17 -3.28 0.40
C VAL A 10 0.92 -4.07 0.72
N GLY A 11 0.96 -5.37 0.57
CA GLY A 11 -0.19 -6.22 0.91
C GLY A 11 0.07 -7.68 0.61
N ASN A 12 -0.79 -8.53 1.17
CA ASN A 12 -0.75 -9.96 0.90
C ASN A 12 -1.11 -10.23 -0.58
N PRO A 13 -0.64 -11.34 -1.14
CA PRO A 13 -1.11 -11.74 -2.47
C PRO A 13 -2.64 -11.80 -2.52
N ASN A 14 -3.20 -11.32 -3.62
CA ASN A 14 -4.65 -11.33 -3.87
C ASN A 14 -5.48 -10.42 -2.94
N CYS A 15 -4.87 -9.40 -2.34
CA CYS A 15 -5.62 -8.45 -1.51
C CYS A 15 -6.30 -7.33 -2.31
N GLY A 16 -6.14 -7.32 -3.64
CA GLY A 16 -6.65 -6.25 -4.50
C GLY A 16 -5.68 -5.09 -4.71
N LYS A 17 -4.43 -5.27 -4.35
CA LYS A 17 -3.39 -4.24 -4.45
C LYS A 17 -3.18 -3.77 -5.90
N THR A 18 -3.11 -4.71 -6.84
CA THR A 18 -2.97 -4.38 -8.28
C THR A 18 -4.18 -3.61 -8.80
N SER A 19 -5.39 -3.98 -8.40
CA SER A 19 -6.61 -3.25 -8.77
C SER A 19 -6.58 -1.82 -8.25
N LEU A 20 -6.14 -1.63 -7.02
CA LEU A 20 -5.99 -0.29 -6.44
C LEU A 20 -4.93 0.51 -7.21
N PHE A 21 -3.79 -0.09 -7.51
CA PHE A 21 -2.73 0.54 -8.29
C PHE A 21 -3.25 1.03 -9.64
N ASN A 22 -3.96 0.16 -10.36
CA ASN A 22 -4.54 0.49 -11.67
C ASN A 22 -5.60 1.60 -11.56
N HIS A 23 -6.42 1.56 -10.53
CA HIS A 23 -7.44 2.57 -10.29
C HIS A 23 -6.82 3.95 -10.01
N LEU A 24 -5.75 4.00 -9.23
CA LEU A 24 -5.08 5.25 -8.89
C LEU A 24 -4.33 5.85 -10.08
N THR A 25 -3.63 5.03 -10.84
CA THR A 25 -2.68 5.49 -11.86
C THR A 25 -3.23 5.50 -13.27
N GLY A 26 -4.28 4.73 -13.56
CA GLY A 26 -4.85 4.63 -14.90
C GLY A 26 -3.82 4.16 -15.92
N THR A 27 -3.62 4.95 -16.97
CA THR A 27 -2.63 4.64 -18.02
C THR A 27 -1.23 5.18 -17.73
N ARG A 28 -1.04 5.90 -16.62
CA ARG A 28 0.24 6.51 -16.27
C ARG A 28 1.10 5.52 -15.48
N GLN A 29 1.46 4.42 -16.13
CA GLN A 29 2.24 3.35 -15.52
C GLN A 29 3.47 3.03 -16.35
N LYS A 30 4.54 2.62 -15.68
CA LYS A 30 5.75 2.06 -16.29
C LYS A 30 6.05 0.73 -15.62
N VAL A 31 6.34 -0.28 -16.45
CA VAL A 31 6.69 -1.62 -15.99
C VAL A 31 8.10 -1.95 -16.47
N ALA A 32 8.95 -2.38 -15.56
CA ALA A 32 10.30 -2.82 -15.85
C ALA A 32 10.67 -3.91 -14.83
N ASN A 33 11.82 -4.52 -14.97
CA ASN A 33 12.32 -5.43 -13.94
C ASN A 33 13.23 -4.68 -12.98
N TYR A 34 13.26 -5.13 -11.72
CA TYR A 34 14.30 -4.71 -10.80
C TYR A 34 15.67 -5.19 -11.33
N ALA A 35 16.72 -4.45 -11.03
CA ALA A 35 18.06 -4.75 -11.57
C ALA A 35 18.51 -6.17 -11.20
N GLY A 36 18.90 -6.93 -12.20
CA GLY A 36 19.48 -8.26 -12.03
C GLY A 36 18.52 -9.39 -11.70
N VAL A 37 17.20 -9.12 -11.68
CA VAL A 37 16.18 -10.12 -11.34
C VAL A 37 15.01 -10.05 -12.30
N THR A 38 14.15 -11.09 -12.29
CA THR A 38 12.96 -11.18 -13.14
C THR A 38 11.71 -10.67 -12.45
N VAL A 39 11.83 -9.96 -11.34
CA VAL A 39 10.71 -9.39 -10.59
C VAL A 39 10.31 -8.07 -11.21
N GLU A 40 9.03 -7.90 -11.53
CA GLU A 40 8.50 -6.68 -12.14
C GLU A 40 8.48 -5.53 -11.15
N ARG A 41 8.91 -4.36 -11.63
CA ARG A 41 8.83 -3.09 -10.93
C ARG A 41 7.78 -2.24 -11.62
N LYS A 42 6.67 -1.98 -10.95
CA LYS A 42 5.53 -1.21 -11.47
C LYS A 42 5.45 0.12 -10.77
N VAL A 43 5.59 1.19 -11.53
CA VAL A 43 5.55 2.57 -11.02
C VAL A 43 4.46 3.32 -11.77
N GLY A 44 3.66 4.06 -11.05
CA GLY A 44 2.63 4.90 -11.65
C GLY A 44 2.61 6.27 -10.99
N GLN A 45 1.72 7.13 -11.49
CA GLN A 45 1.59 8.49 -11.01
C GLN A 45 0.14 8.94 -11.07
N PHE A 46 -0.27 9.73 -10.09
CA PHE A 46 -1.56 10.42 -10.08
C PHE A 46 -1.44 11.71 -9.29
N ASN A 47 -2.48 12.55 -9.37
CA ASN A 47 -2.54 13.80 -8.63
C ASN A 47 -3.63 13.75 -7.57
N LEU A 48 -3.33 14.30 -6.38
CA LEU A 48 -4.33 14.55 -5.34
C LEU A 48 -5.24 15.70 -5.76
N PRO A 49 -6.43 15.84 -5.14
CA PRO A 49 -7.30 16.99 -5.41
C PRO A 49 -6.63 18.34 -5.22
N SER A 50 -5.63 18.42 -4.35
CA SER A 50 -4.82 19.63 -4.13
C SER A 50 -3.89 19.97 -5.29
N GLY A 51 -3.71 19.06 -6.25
CA GLY A 51 -2.73 19.17 -7.33
C GLY A 51 -1.39 18.53 -7.02
N GLN A 52 -1.16 18.09 -5.77
CA GLN A 52 0.08 17.41 -5.41
C GLN A 52 0.25 16.12 -6.20
N SER A 53 1.39 15.98 -6.87
CA SER A 53 1.73 14.76 -7.60
C SER A 53 2.14 13.64 -6.64
N VAL A 54 1.70 12.43 -6.93
CA VAL A 54 2.01 11.23 -6.14
C VAL A 54 2.59 10.16 -7.05
N ARG A 55 3.76 9.67 -6.70
CA ARG A 55 4.39 8.52 -7.36
C ARG A 55 4.07 7.26 -6.56
N VAL A 56 3.56 6.26 -7.23
CA VAL A 56 3.11 5.00 -6.60
C VAL A 56 3.97 3.86 -7.10
N LEU A 57 4.52 3.11 -6.17
CA LEU A 57 5.25 1.88 -6.45
C LEU A 57 4.38 0.69 -6.00
N ASP A 58 4.07 -0.23 -6.92
CA ASP A 58 3.35 -1.45 -6.58
C ASP A 58 4.36 -2.56 -6.25
N LEU A 59 4.45 -2.92 -4.97
CA LEU A 59 5.39 -3.95 -4.52
C LEU A 59 4.81 -5.35 -4.70
N PRO A 60 5.66 -6.38 -4.90
CA PRO A 60 5.20 -7.77 -4.90
C PRO A 60 4.43 -8.11 -3.62
N GLY A 61 3.39 -8.93 -3.74
CA GLY A 61 2.59 -9.36 -2.59
C GLY A 61 3.40 -10.23 -1.65
N THR A 62 3.21 -10.03 -0.35
CA THR A 62 3.88 -10.84 0.68
C THR A 62 2.96 -11.02 1.88
N TYR A 63 3.12 -12.15 2.59
CA TYR A 63 2.41 -12.39 3.84
C TYR A 63 3.18 -11.86 5.05
N SER A 64 4.47 -11.66 4.90
CA SER A 64 5.35 -11.24 5.99
C SER A 64 6.60 -10.56 5.41
N LEU A 65 7.26 -9.74 6.21
CA LEU A 65 8.58 -9.19 5.86
C LEU A 65 9.71 -10.21 6.05
N ASP A 66 9.41 -11.38 6.62
CA ASP A 66 10.29 -12.54 6.61
C ASP A 66 10.23 -13.19 5.23
N ALA A 67 11.12 -12.78 4.34
CA ALA A 67 11.07 -13.17 2.95
C ALA A 67 11.42 -14.64 2.75
N THR A 68 10.55 -15.37 2.03
CA THR A 68 10.75 -16.77 1.66
C THR A 68 10.93 -16.98 0.15
N SER A 69 10.84 -15.89 -0.63
CA SER A 69 10.99 -15.90 -2.07
C SER A 69 11.77 -14.67 -2.53
N PRO A 70 12.32 -14.66 -3.77
CA PRO A 70 12.96 -13.45 -4.32
C PRO A 70 12.02 -12.25 -4.40
N ASP A 71 10.75 -12.48 -4.74
CA ASP A 71 9.74 -11.42 -4.82
C ASP A 71 9.51 -10.79 -3.45
N GLU A 72 9.34 -11.61 -2.41
CA GLU A 72 9.16 -11.11 -1.04
C GLU A 72 10.40 -10.38 -0.53
N ALA A 73 11.58 -10.81 -0.94
CA ALA A 73 12.83 -10.13 -0.60
C ALA A 73 12.88 -8.71 -1.16
N ILE A 74 12.36 -8.50 -2.38
CA ILE A 74 12.26 -7.16 -2.97
C ILE A 74 11.37 -6.26 -2.11
N THR A 75 10.19 -6.73 -1.74
CA THR A 75 9.28 -5.96 -0.88
C THR A 75 9.95 -5.60 0.44
N ARG A 76 10.56 -6.57 1.11
CA ARG A 76 11.29 -6.33 2.36
C ARG A 76 12.38 -5.27 2.18
N ASP A 77 13.17 -5.38 1.12
CA ASP A 77 14.30 -4.49 0.93
C ASP A 77 13.86 -3.06 0.57
N VAL A 78 12.79 -2.90 -0.21
CA VAL A 78 12.23 -1.58 -0.49
C VAL A 78 11.69 -0.94 0.79
N VAL A 79 10.93 -1.71 1.57
CA VAL A 79 10.34 -1.24 2.83
C VAL A 79 11.43 -0.81 3.82
N GLN A 80 12.56 -1.50 3.83
CA GLN A 80 13.69 -1.20 4.71
C GLN A 80 14.66 -0.16 4.11
N GLY A 81 14.38 0.33 2.90
CA GLY A 81 15.21 1.35 2.25
C GLY A 81 16.53 0.82 1.70
N LYS A 82 16.62 -0.45 1.38
CA LYS A 82 17.87 -1.10 0.93
C LYS A 82 18.03 -1.19 -0.59
N ILE A 83 17.01 -0.82 -1.36
CA ILE A 83 17.07 -0.85 -2.83
C ILE A 83 17.55 0.50 -3.34
N ALA A 84 18.69 0.55 -4.00
CA ALA A 84 19.29 1.78 -4.50
C ALA A 84 18.43 2.49 -5.55
N GLU A 85 17.68 1.73 -6.36
CA GLU A 85 16.80 2.26 -7.39
C GLU A 85 15.55 2.95 -6.81
N GLU A 86 15.23 2.66 -5.56
CA GLU A 86 14.08 3.22 -4.87
C GLU A 86 14.55 4.09 -3.72
N ALA A 87 14.41 5.40 -3.89
CA ALA A 87 14.62 6.32 -2.79
C ALA A 87 13.65 6.00 -1.65
N ALA A 88 13.93 6.50 -0.46
CA ALA A 88 13.04 6.30 0.68
C ALA A 88 11.61 6.73 0.33
N GLN A 89 10.64 5.89 0.63
CA GLN A 89 9.23 6.22 0.43
C GLN A 89 8.76 7.16 1.54
N ASP A 90 7.89 8.11 1.18
CA ASP A 90 7.30 9.03 2.16
C ASP A 90 6.26 8.34 3.03
N ALA A 91 5.56 7.36 2.45
CA ALA A 91 4.53 6.61 3.17
C ALA A 91 4.30 5.26 2.51
N PHE A 92 3.72 4.34 3.27
CA PHE A 92 3.30 3.03 2.78
C PHE A 92 1.79 2.90 2.91
N LEU A 93 1.14 2.38 1.86
CA LEU A 93 -0.26 2.01 1.89
C LEU A 93 -0.35 0.48 2.05
N CYS A 94 -0.83 0.04 3.18
CA CYS A 94 -1.06 -1.39 3.43
C CYS A 94 -2.46 -1.76 3.01
N VAL A 95 -2.59 -2.47 1.90
CA VAL A 95 -3.87 -2.89 1.35
C VAL A 95 -4.27 -4.20 2.00
N VAL A 96 -5.44 -4.24 2.62
CA VAL A 96 -5.97 -5.43 3.27
C VAL A 96 -7.34 -5.78 2.71
N ASP A 97 -7.60 -7.07 2.58
CA ASP A 97 -8.92 -7.58 2.21
C ASP A 97 -9.81 -7.58 3.46
N ALA A 98 -10.84 -6.75 3.45
CA ALA A 98 -11.75 -6.61 4.58
C ALA A 98 -12.49 -7.91 4.90
N THR A 99 -12.63 -8.82 3.94
CA THR A 99 -13.27 -10.12 4.17
C THR A 99 -12.38 -11.12 4.88
N ASN A 100 -11.09 -10.81 5.06
CA ASN A 100 -10.13 -11.71 5.69
C ASN A 100 -9.07 -10.93 6.52
N LEU A 101 -9.52 -10.06 7.40
CA LEU A 101 -8.65 -9.20 8.20
C LEU A 101 -7.66 -9.99 9.03
N LYS A 102 -8.08 -11.10 9.61
CA LYS A 102 -7.23 -11.90 10.48
C LYS A 102 -5.93 -12.33 9.78
N LEU A 103 -6.01 -12.72 8.52
CA LEU A 103 -4.83 -13.08 7.74
C LEU A 103 -3.98 -11.85 7.39
N HIS A 104 -4.62 -10.77 6.97
CA HIS A 104 -3.93 -9.61 6.43
C HIS A 104 -3.29 -8.72 7.50
N LEU A 105 -3.81 -8.72 8.73
CA LEU A 105 -3.30 -7.86 9.79
C LEU A 105 -1.89 -8.23 10.26
N GLY A 106 -1.45 -9.46 10.03
CA GLY A 106 -0.09 -9.86 10.38
C GLY A 106 0.97 -8.97 9.73
N LEU A 107 0.87 -8.76 8.43
CA LEU A 107 1.78 -7.87 7.70
C LEU A 107 1.64 -6.42 8.16
N VAL A 108 0.42 -5.96 8.40
CA VAL A 108 0.17 -4.60 8.89
C VAL A 108 0.91 -4.34 10.19
N LEU A 109 0.88 -5.28 11.13
CA LEU A 109 1.57 -5.14 12.41
C LEU A 109 3.09 -5.07 12.22
N GLU A 110 3.66 -5.87 11.32
CA GLU A 110 5.08 -5.78 10.98
C GLU A 110 5.43 -4.42 10.39
N MET A 111 4.57 -3.88 9.51
CA MET A 111 4.78 -2.56 8.90
C MET A 111 4.70 -1.44 9.95
N ILE A 112 3.74 -1.51 10.87
CA ILE A 112 3.61 -0.53 11.94
C ILE A 112 4.88 -0.51 12.81
N ALA A 113 5.45 -1.67 13.09
CA ALA A 113 6.66 -1.80 13.90
C ALA A 113 7.88 -1.08 13.31
N LEU A 114 7.88 -0.80 12.00
CA LEU A 114 8.98 -0.07 11.35
C LEU A 114 9.00 1.42 11.70
N GLY A 115 7.89 1.96 12.22
CA GLY A 115 7.82 3.38 12.60
C GLY A 115 7.73 4.36 11.44
N ARG A 116 7.44 3.89 10.23
CA ARG A 116 7.28 4.75 9.04
C ARG A 116 5.82 5.17 8.89
N PRO A 117 5.54 6.30 8.20
CA PRO A 117 4.16 6.69 7.91
C PRO A 117 3.42 5.59 7.14
N ILE A 118 2.26 5.19 7.64
CA ILE A 118 1.50 4.08 7.08
C ILE A 118 0.01 4.43 7.07
N LEU A 119 -0.65 4.09 5.99
CA LEU A 119 -2.10 4.16 5.83
C LEU A 119 -2.61 2.75 5.52
N VAL A 120 -3.54 2.28 6.33
CA VAL A 120 -4.20 0.98 6.06
C VAL A 120 -5.41 1.23 5.17
N VAL A 121 -5.48 0.50 4.07
CA VAL A 121 -6.57 0.61 3.09
C VAL A 121 -7.42 -0.65 3.14
N LEU A 122 -8.66 -0.50 3.57
CA LEU A 122 -9.64 -1.60 3.58
C LEU A 122 -10.24 -1.76 2.19
N ASN A 123 -9.83 -2.81 1.51
CA ASN A 123 -10.38 -3.19 0.22
C ASN A 123 -11.49 -4.22 0.39
N MET A 124 -12.35 -4.39 -0.60
CA MET A 124 -13.43 -5.37 -0.58
C MET A 124 -14.51 -5.09 0.47
N MET A 125 -14.70 -3.85 0.86
CA MET A 125 -15.71 -3.49 1.86
C MET A 125 -17.14 -3.81 1.39
N ASP A 126 -17.41 -3.68 0.09
CA ASP A 126 -18.72 -4.04 -0.47
C ASP A 126 -19.03 -5.52 -0.26
N GLU A 127 -18.03 -6.36 -0.50
CA GLU A 127 -18.16 -7.82 -0.28
C GLU A 127 -18.33 -8.14 1.20
N ALA A 128 -17.57 -7.46 2.06
CA ALA A 128 -17.69 -7.63 3.51
C ALA A 128 -19.11 -7.29 3.98
N ARG A 129 -19.65 -6.16 3.52
CA ARG A 129 -21.02 -5.74 3.86
C ARG A 129 -22.06 -6.75 3.35
N ARG A 130 -21.89 -7.23 2.12
CA ARG A 130 -22.81 -8.22 1.53
C ARG A 130 -22.81 -9.52 2.32
N ARG A 131 -21.69 -9.91 2.91
CA ARG A 131 -21.58 -11.09 3.78
C ARG A 131 -22.05 -10.84 5.22
N GLY A 132 -22.53 -9.64 5.53
CA GLY A 132 -22.97 -9.28 6.87
C GLY A 132 -21.84 -9.02 7.86
N MET A 133 -20.61 -8.83 7.37
CA MET A 133 -19.47 -8.53 8.23
C MET A 133 -19.52 -7.07 8.68
N GLN A 134 -19.34 -6.84 9.97
CA GLN A 134 -19.33 -5.50 10.55
C GLN A 134 -17.89 -5.08 10.81
N ILE A 135 -17.37 -4.22 9.94
CA ILE A 135 -16.01 -3.71 10.03
C ILE A 135 -16.08 -2.21 10.21
N ASN A 136 -15.50 -1.73 11.31
CA ASN A 136 -15.47 -0.31 11.65
C ASN A 136 -14.04 0.21 11.48
N ALA A 137 -13.82 1.02 10.44
CA ALA A 137 -12.50 1.58 10.14
C ALA A 137 -11.96 2.45 11.27
N GLN A 138 -12.83 3.24 11.93
CA GLN A 138 -12.40 4.10 13.03
C GLN A 138 -11.92 3.31 14.24
N LYS A 139 -12.63 2.25 14.60
CA LYS A 139 -12.22 1.37 15.71
C LYS A 139 -10.91 0.66 15.38
N LEU A 140 -10.77 0.22 14.14
CA LEU A 140 -9.55 -0.44 13.71
C LEU A 140 -8.37 0.54 13.77
N ALA A 141 -8.56 1.77 13.31
CA ALA A 141 -7.54 2.82 13.39
C ALA A 141 -7.12 3.10 14.84
N GLN A 142 -8.08 3.18 15.76
CA GLN A 142 -7.79 3.39 17.18
C GLN A 142 -6.97 2.27 17.77
N ARG A 143 -7.30 1.03 17.43
CA ARG A 143 -6.58 -0.14 17.94
C ARG A 143 -5.20 -0.31 17.35
N LEU A 144 -5.04 0.02 16.06
CA LEU A 144 -3.75 -0.09 15.38
C LEU A 144 -2.84 1.11 15.64
N GLY A 145 -3.42 2.26 15.97
CA GLY A 145 -2.66 3.50 16.15
C GLY A 145 -2.22 4.16 14.86
N VAL A 146 -2.83 3.78 13.72
CA VAL A 146 -2.54 4.34 12.40
C VAL A 146 -3.86 4.61 11.66
N PRO A 147 -3.86 5.53 10.67
CA PRO A 147 -5.07 5.79 9.89
C PRO A 147 -5.53 4.56 9.12
N VAL A 148 -6.84 4.37 9.05
CA VAL A 148 -7.49 3.30 8.28
C VAL A 148 -8.60 3.93 7.47
N VAL A 149 -8.59 3.69 6.16
CA VAL A 149 -9.63 4.21 5.25
C VAL A 149 -10.11 3.10 4.32
N GLU A 150 -11.32 3.26 3.78
CA GLU A 150 -11.80 2.43 2.69
C GLU A 150 -11.15 2.85 1.38
N THR A 151 -11.09 1.95 0.41
CA THR A 151 -10.45 2.17 -0.89
C THR A 151 -10.87 3.48 -1.55
N VAL A 152 -12.17 3.80 -1.50
CA VAL A 152 -12.72 5.01 -2.15
C VAL A 152 -12.18 6.31 -1.58
N ALA A 153 -11.72 6.32 -0.33
CA ALA A 153 -11.22 7.52 0.32
C ALA A 153 -9.73 7.77 0.12
N VAL A 154 -8.99 6.83 -0.45
CA VAL A 154 -7.53 6.93 -0.59
C VAL A 154 -7.15 8.16 -1.40
N ARG A 155 -7.74 8.31 -2.58
CA ARG A 155 -7.41 9.38 -3.51
C ARG A 155 -7.95 10.74 -3.07
N GLN A 156 -9.06 10.75 -2.35
CA GLN A 156 -9.73 11.99 -1.96
C GLN A 156 -9.10 12.63 -0.72
N SER A 157 -8.91 11.87 0.32
CA SER A 157 -8.49 12.40 1.61
C SER A 157 -7.47 11.55 2.36
N GLY A 158 -7.41 10.25 2.08
CA GLY A 158 -6.57 9.33 2.86
C GLY A 158 -5.09 9.71 2.85
N ILE A 159 -4.50 9.88 1.67
CA ILE A 159 -3.08 10.24 1.53
C ILE A 159 -2.83 11.66 2.05
N ALA A 160 -3.70 12.61 1.68
CA ALA A 160 -3.55 13.99 2.12
C ALA A 160 -3.56 14.11 3.65
N ASN A 161 -4.46 13.40 4.32
CA ASN A 161 -4.56 13.41 5.78
C ASN A 161 -3.35 12.73 6.44
N LEU A 162 -2.79 11.71 5.81
CA LEU A 162 -1.61 11.03 6.33
C LEU A 162 -0.38 11.95 6.34
N MET A 163 -0.25 12.80 5.32
CA MET A 163 0.92 13.66 5.15
C MET A 163 0.84 14.99 5.90
N ASN A 164 -0.27 15.26 6.56
CA ASN A 164 -0.43 16.47 7.39
C ASN A 164 0.02 16.24 8.84
#